data_dde44c2b510cc3c8338d6022701be34b
#
_entry.id   dde44c2b510cc3c8338d6022701be34b
#
_cell.length_a   1.000
_cell.length_b   1.000
_cell.length_c   1.000
_cell.angle_alpha   90.00
_cell.angle_beta   90.00
_cell.angle_gamma   90.00
#
_symmetry.space_group_name_H-M   'P 1'
#
loop_
_entity.id
_entity.type
_entity.pdbx_description
1 polymer ?
#
loop_
_entity_poly.entity_id
_entity_poly.type
_entity_poly.pdbx_seq_one_letter_code
_entity_poly.pdbx_strand_id
1 'polypeptide(L)'
;MKNRDVKGYACAPSVLAGAAVMGALATAVLIVLWYNGFLTDVLILIVFGPMEVVGWMGVFWFISMDEHVYLYPDHLVCTRPFRKSVVLYYDRCMVGMDYATTTGSTNWWIYLSYGPLPKYKGNSPANRINSLRTNQEFVRIMYYEEVYEALLQVLPKHQKVCLQSAYNMCCRDAR
;
A
#
# COMPACT_ATOMS: atom_id res chain seq x y z
N MET A 1 21.27 -24.28 -4.94
CA MET A 1 19.91 -23.69 -4.92
C MET A 1 19.93 -22.54 -5.92
N LYS A 2 19.15 -22.64 -7.02
CA LYS A 2 19.07 -21.58 -8.04
C LYS A 2 18.35 -20.40 -7.38
N ASN A 3 19.02 -19.25 -7.31
CA ASN A 3 18.39 -17.97 -6.92
C ASN A 3 17.21 -17.77 -7.89
N ARG A 4 15.98 -18.08 -7.44
CA ARG A 4 14.80 -17.61 -8.17
C ARG A 4 14.75 -16.12 -7.91
N ASP A 5 14.74 -15.34 -8.98
CA ASP A 5 14.62 -13.90 -8.91
C ASP A 5 13.35 -13.56 -8.09
N VAL A 6 13.57 -13.03 -6.90
CA VAL A 6 12.49 -12.66 -6.00
C VAL A 6 11.89 -11.37 -6.53
N LYS A 7 10.70 -11.45 -7.13
CA LYS A 7 9.98 -10.26 -7.58
C LYS A 7 9.39 -9.51 -6.39
N GLY A 8 9.64 -8.21 -6.34
CA GLY A 8 8.98 -7.30 -5.43
C GLY A 8 7.71 -6.72 -6.07
N TYR A 9 6.65 -6.64 -5.30
CA TYR A 9 5.37 -6.04 -5.72
C TYR A 9 4.99 -4.91 -4.77
N ALA A 10 4.50 -3.78 -5.29
CA ALA A 10 3.95 -2.73 -4.46
C ALA A 10 2.64 -3.20 -3.81
N CYS A 11 2.46 -2.96 -2.52
CA CYS A 11 1.23 -3.31 -1.81
C CYS A 11 0.02 -2.47 -2.24
N ALA A 12 0.29 -1.26 -2.72
CA ALA A 12 -0.70 -0.34 -3.27
C ALA A 12 -0.06 0.45 -4.42
N PRO A 13 -0.86 1.08 -5.30
CA PRO A 13 -0.30 1.94 -6.34
C PRO A 13 0.56 3.03 -5.71
N SER A 14 1.77 3.20 -6.24
CA SER A 14 2.70 4.20 -5.75
C SER A 14 2.14 5.61 -6.00
N VAL A 15 1.70 6.26 -4.94
CA VAL A 15 1.33 7.68 -4.93
C VAL A 15 2.60 8.56 -4.85
N LEU A 16 3.73 7.92 -4.58
CA LEU A 16 5.03 8.57 -4.35
C LEU A 16 5.46 9.45 -5.51
N ALA A 17 5.37 8.94 -6.73
CA ALA A 17 5.77 9.70 -7.91
C ALA A 17 4.95 10.98 -8.07
N GLY A 18 3.63 10.90 -7.84
CA GLY A 18 2.75 12.07 -7.89
C GLY A 18 3.06 13.09 -6.80
N ALA A 19 3.26 12.63 -5.57
CA ALA A 19 3.58 13.52 -4.44
C ALA A 19 4.95 14.19 -4.60
N ALA A 20 5.97 13.45 -5.06
CA ALA A 20 7.30 14.00 -5.32
C ALA A 20 7.28 15.06 -6.45
N VAL A 21 6.54 14.79 -7.53
CA VAL A 21 6.38 15.75 -8.64
C VAL A 21 5.67 17.02 -8.16
N MET A 22 4.59 16.88 -7.38
CA MET A 22 3.87 18.04 -6.84
C MET A 22 4.74 18.86 -5.88
N GLY A 23 5.49 18.23 -4.99
CA GLY A 23 6.45 18.91 -4.11
C GLY A 23 7.52 19.67 -4.90
N ALA A 24 8.14 19.03 -5.90
CA ALA A 24 9.16 19.66 -6.75
C ALA A 24 8.60 20.84 -7.55
N LEU A 25 7.38 20.73 -8.08
CA LEU A 25 6.72 21.83 -8.80
C LEU A 25 6.43 23.02 -7.87
N ALA A 26 5.93 22.78 -6.65
CA ALA A 26 5.68 23.84 -5.68
C ALA A 26 6.97 24.58 -5.34
N THR A 27 8.04 23.87 -5.02
CA THR A 27 9.37 24.44 -4.74
C THR A 27 9.90 25.24 -5.94
N ALA A 28 9.77 24.71 -7.16
CA ALA A 28 10.21 25.41 -8.38
C ALA A 28 9.45 26.72 -8.59
N VAL A 29 8.14 26.72 -8.38
CA VAL A 29 7.31 27.95 -8.48
C VAL A 29 7.76 29.01 -7.47
N LEU A 30 8.03 28.62 -6.22
CA LEU A 30 8.53 29.54 -5.19
C LEU A 30 9.88 30.15 -5.56
N ILE A 31 10.80 29.33 -6.07
CA ILE A 31 12.11 29.81 -6.54
C ILE A 31 11.95 30.85 -7.67
N VAL A 32 11.07 30.58 -8.63
CA VAL A 32 10.79 31.50 -9.74
C VAL A 32 10.18 32.82 -9.24
N LEU A 33 9.23 32.77 -8.34
CA LEU A 33 8.60 33.95 -7.76
C LEU A 33 9.60 34.79 -6.95
N TRP A 34 10.47 34.14 -6.20
CA TRP A 34 11.54 34.81 -5.47
C TRP A 34 12.54 35.48 -6.41
N TYR A 35 13.01 34.77 -7.43
CA TYR A 35 13.97 35.28 -8.41
C TYR A 35 13.46 36.49 -9.16
N ASN A 36 12.15 36.54 -9.46
CA ASN A 36 11.50 37.68 -10.15
C ASN A 36 11.11 38.84 -9.19
N GLY A 37 11.46 38.74 -7.91
CA GLY A 37 11.20 39.83 -6.95
C GLY A 37 9.72 39.99 -6.55
N PHE A 38 8.86 39.02 -6.89
CA PHE A 38 7.45 39.03 -6.47
C PHE A 38 7.26 38.71 -4.97
N LEU A 39 8.27 38.13 -4.34
CA LEU A 39 8.24 37.77 -2.93
C LEU A 39 9.32 38.55 -2.19
N THR A 40 8.92 39.25 -1.13
CA THR A 40 9.87 39.81 -0.16
C THR A 40 10.32 38.69 0.79
N ASP A 41 11.53 38.80 1.35
CA ASP A 41 12.09 37.79 2.26
C ASP A 41 11.17 37.49 3.44
N VAL A 42 10.47 38.51 3.96
CA VAL A 42 9.52 38.36 5.06
C VAL A 42 8.29 37.56 4.64
N LEU A 43 7.78 37.81 3.42
CA LEU A 43 6.59 37.10 2.90
C LEU A 43 6.92 35.65 2.59
N ILE A 44 8.11 35.35 2.07
CA ILE A 44 8.62 33.99 1.85
C ILE A 44 8.64 33.26 3.19
N LEU A 45 9.22 33.86 4.23
CA LEU A 45 9.43 33.19 5.50
C LEU A 45 8.13 32.95 6.27
N ILE A 46 7.20 33.91 6.25
CA ILE A 46 5.96 33.84 7.05
C ILE A 46 4.84 33.04 6.36
N VAL A 47 4.71 33.15 5.04
CA VAL A 47 3.58 32.55 4.32
C VAL A 47 4.00 31.26 3.63
N PHE A 48 5.06 31.28 2.84
CA PHE A 48 5.45 30.16 2.01
C PHE A 48 6.31 29.13 2.76
N GLY A 49 7.10 29.54 3.74
CA GLY A 49 7.89 28.62 4.57
C GLY A 49 7.02 27.55 5.24
N PRO A 50 5.95 27.89 5.96
CA PRO A 50 5.03 26.89 6.52
C PRO A 50 4.35 26.01 5.47
N MET A 51 3.97 26.56 4.31
CA MET A 51 3.35 25.78 3.22
C MET A 51 4.32 24.75 2.65
N GLU A 52 5.58 25.09 2.45
CA GLU A 52 6.62 24.15 2.02
C GLU A 52 6.82 23.04 3.05
N VAL A 53 6.92 23.38 4.33
CA VAL A 53 7.04 22.39 5.40
C VAL A 53 5.87 21.41 5.39
N VAL A 54 4.64 21.90 5.28
CA VAL A 54 3.44 21.05 5.21
C VAL A 54 3.46 20.20 3.94
N GLY A 55 3.86 20.77 2.79
CA GLY A 55 4.00 20.04 1.52
C GLY A 55 5.00 18.88 1.64
N TRP A 56 6.19 19.15 2.17
CA TRP A 56 7.21 18.11 2.38
C TRP A 56 6.83 17.10 3.46
N MET A 57 6.11 17.50 4.50
CA MET A 57 5.51 16.55 5.46
C MET A 57 4.52 15.62 4.76
N GLY A 58 3.71 16.12 3.82
CA GLY A 58 2.84 15.30 2.98
C GLY A 58 3.61 14.30 2.13
N VAL A 59 4.66 14.73 1.44
CA VAL A 59 5.55 13.85 0.67
C VAL A 59 6.15 12.77 1.57
N PHE A 60 6.68 13.14 2.72
CA PHE A 60 7.25 12.19 3.69
C PHE A 60 6.20 11.19 4.20
N TRP A 61 4.97 11.66 4.44
CA TRP A 61 3.84 10.81 4.80
C TRP A 61 3.57 9.75 3.73
N PHE A 62 3.52 10.14 2.45
CA PHE A 62 3.32 9.21 1.33
C PHE A 62 4.47 8.22 1.20
N ILE A 63 5.73 8.67 1.32
CA ILE A 63 6.90 7.77 1.34
C ILE A 63 6.76 6.74 2.46
N SER A 64 6.30 7.15 3.64
CA SER A 64 6.15 6.24 4.78
C SER A 64 5.04 5.18 4.59
N MET A 65 4.17 5.36 3.60
CA MET A 65 3.10 4.43 3.25
C MET A 65 3.47 3.49 2.10
N ASP A 66 4.63 3.68 1.46
CA ASP A 66 5.08 2.84 0.36
C ASP A 66 5.51 1.48 0.90
N GLU A 67 4.68 0.46 0.65
CA GLU A 67 4.89 -0.90 1.12
C GLU A 67 5.15 -1.81 -0.08
N HIS A 68 6.22 -2.60 0.00
CA HIS A 68 6.58 -3.58 -1.01
C HIS A 68 6.60 -4.98 -0.43
N VAL A 69 6.09 -5.94 -1.19
CA VAL A 69 6.04 -7.34 -0.82
C VAL A 69 6.95 -8.15 -1.72
N TYR A 70 7.75 -9.00 -1.10
CA TYR A 70 8.63 -9.96 -1.75
C TYR A 70 8.14 -11.37 -1.42
N LEU A 71 7.87 -12.15 -2.45
CA LEU A 71 7.34 -13.51 -2.33
C LEU A 71 8.48 -14.52 -2.38
N TYR A 72 8.70 -15.22 -1.29
CA TYR A 72 9.64 -16.34 -1.17
C TYR A 72 8.86 -17.68 -1.21
N PRO A 73 9.53 -18.83 -1.38
CA PRO A 73 8.83 -20.11 -1.49
C PRO A 73 8.05 -20.53 -0.23
N ASP A 74 8.45 -20.08 0.95
CA ASP A 74 7.93 -20.50 2.26
C ASP A 74 7.36 -19.34 3.07
N HIS A 75 7.70 -18.10 2.72
CA HIS A 75 7.28 -16.90 3.45
C HIS A 75 7.16 -15.69 2.52
N LEU A 76 6.52 -14.67 3.03
CA LEU A 76 6.41 -13.35 2.42
C LEU A 76 7.15 -12.34 3.30
N VAL A 77 7.87 -11.43 2.66
CA VAL A 77 8.51 -10.28 3.34
C VAL A 77 7.87 -9.01 2.86
N CYS A 78 7.24 -8.26 3.77
CA CYS A 78 6.75 -6.91 3.49
C CYS A 78 7.74 -5.89 4.04
N THR A 79 8.33 -5.10 3.15
CA THR A 79 9.24 -4.01 3.51
C THR A 79 8.47 -2.69 3.55
N ARG A 80 8.82 -1.85 4.50
CA ARG A 80 8.20 -0.54 4.71
C ARG A 80 9.29 0.48 5.01
N PRO A 81 9.27 1.63 4.36
CA PRO A 81 10.19 2.70 4.71
C PRO A 81 10.05 3.08 6.18
N PHE A 82 11.16 3.32 6.83
CA PHE A 82 11.26 3.75 8.23
C PHE A 82 10.63 2.80 9.27
N ARG A 83 10.28 1.58 8.89
CA ARG A 83 9.69 0.57 9.79
C ARG A 83 10.38 -0.78 9.61
N LYS A 84 10.26 -1.63 10.62
CA LYS A 84 10.76 -3.02 10.53
C LYS A 84 9.97 -3.78 9.47
N SER A 85 10.68 -4.56 8.68
CA SER A 85 10.08 -5.49 7.73
C SER A 85 9.22 -6.52 8.46
N VAL A 86 8.14 -6.94 7.81
CA VAL A 86 7.23 -7.96 8.32
C VAL A 86 7.49 -9.26 7.55
N VAL A 87 7.62 -10.37 8.26
CA VAL A 87 7.80 -11.70 7.66
C VAL A 87 6.60 -12.55 8.06
N LEU A 88 5.88 -13.08 7.07
CA LEU A 88 4.76 -13.98 7.28
C LEU A 88 5.04 -15.33 6.61
N TYR A 89 5.01 -16.41 7.39
CA TYR A 89 5.17 -17.79 6.90
C TYR A 89 3.83 -18.34 6.42
N TYR A 90 3.79 -18.86 5.19
CA TYR A 90 2.54 -19.31 4.58
C TYR A 90 1.86 -20.46 5.32
N ASP A 91 2.64 -21.36 5.92
CA ASP A 91 2.12 -22.51 6.67
C ASP A 91 1.23 -22.12 7.86
N ARG A 92 1.42 -20.89 8.38
CA ARG A 92 0.70 -20.35 9.54
C ARG A 92 -0.31 -19.28 9.21
N CYS A 93 -0.33 -18.81 7.96
CA CYS A 93 -1.19 -17.72 7.55
C CYS A 93 -2.57 -18.23 7.11
N MET A 94 -3.57 -17.45 7.42
CA MET A 94 -4.85 -17.42 6.70
C MET A 94 -4.71 -16.49 5.50
N VAL A 95 -5.23 -16.92 4.36
CA VAL A 95 -5.23 -16.14 3.11
C VAL A 95 -6.66 -15.93 2.68
N GLY A 96 -6.98 -14.73 2.24
CA GLY A 96 -8.30 -14.41 1.71
C GLY A 96 -8.30 -13.13 0.88
N MET A 97 -9.48 -12.79 0.40
CA MET A 97 -9.73 -11.53 -0.31
C MET A 97 -10.84 -10.76 0.38
N ASP A 98 -10.75 -9.46 0.32
CA ASP A 98 -11.79 -8.55 0.80
C ASP A 98 -11.78 -7.30 -0.09
N TYR A 99 -12.84 -6.52 -0.05
CA TYR A 99 -12.93 -5.32 -0.87
C TYR A 99 -13.10 -4.07 0.00
N ALA A 100 -12.69 -2.96 -0.56
CA ALA A 100 -12.88 -1.65 0.02
C ALA A 100 -13.52 -0.73 -0.99
N THR A 101 -14.63 -0.15 -0.62
CA THR A 101 -15.33 0.85 -1.43
C THR A 101 -14.94 2.24 -0.94
N THR A 102 -14.41 3.03 -1.84
CA THR A 102 -14.20 4.47 -1.67
C THR A 102 -15.14 5.20 -2.61
N THR A 103 -15.28 6.51 -2.47
CA THR A 103 -16.17 7.31 -3.31
C THR A 103 -15.87 7.09 -4.81
N GLY A 104 -16.68 6.25 -5.46
CA GLY A 104 -16.60 5.99 -6.91
C GLY A 104 -15.74 4.81 -7.35
N SER A 105 -15.08 4.08 -6.45
CA SER A 105 -14.29 2.91 -6.84
C SER A 105 -14.34 1.80 -5.79
N THR A 106 -14.30 0.56 -6.26
CA THR A 106 -14.15 -0.63 -5.42
C THR A 106 -12.78 -1.24 -5.70
N ASN A 107 -11.95 -1.33 -4.67
CA ASN A 107 -10.63 -1.93 -4.74
C ASN A 107 -10.64 -3.26 -4.01
N TRP A 108 -10.11 -4.28 -4.66
CA TRP A 108 -9.95 -5.61 -4.09
C TRP A 108 -8.58 -5.74 -3.45
N TRP A 109 -8.53 -6.44 -2.30
CA TRP A 109 -7.32 -6.67 -1.54
C TRP A 109 -7.15 -8.15 -1.24
N ILE A 110 -5.97 -8.67 -1.48
CA ILE A 110 -5.52 -9.96 -0.97
C ILE A 110 -4.91 -9.71 0.40
N TYR A 111 -5.22 -10.53 1.38
CA TYR A 111 -4.62 -10.44 2.70
C TYR A 111 -4.05 -11.76 3.16
N LEU A 112 -2.97 -11.66 3.92
CA LEU A 112 -2.37 -12.76 4.67
C LEU A 112 -2.35 -12.36 6.15
N SER A 113 -2.80 -13.26 7.03
CA SER A 113 -2.89 -12.98 8.45
C SER A 113 -2.63 -14.24 9.29
N TYR A 114 -1.96 -14.10 10.43
CA TYR A 114 -1.81 -15.20 11.39
C TYR A 114 -3.08 -15.50 12.20
N GLY A 115 -4.07 -14.65 12.14
CA GLY A 115 -5.33 -14.85 12.83
C GLY A 115 -6.51 -14.31 12.03
N PRO A 116 -7.74 -14.53 12.51
CA PRO A 116 -8.93 -14.02 11.86
C PRO A 116 -8.91 -12.49 11.82
N LEU A 117 -9.37 -11.93 10.71
CA LEU A 117 -9.47 -10.48 10.60
C LEU A 117 -10.35 -9.93 11.73
N PRO A 118 -9.93 -8.83 12.39
CA PRO A 118 -10.71 -8.22 13.46
C PRO A 118 -12.08 -7.81 12.93
N LYS A 119 -13.11 -7.95 13.78
CA LYS A 119 -14.46 -7.50 13.43
C LYS A 119 -14.43 -5.99 13.24
N TYR A 120 -14.95 -5.52 12.12
CA TYR A 120 -15.10 -4.09 11.87
C TYR A 120 -16.20 -3.50 12.75
N LYS A 121 -15.89 -2.41 13.45
CA LYS A 121 -16.83 -1.71 14.32
C LYS A 121 -17.63 -0.59 13.63
N GLY A 122 -17.41 -0.37 12.34
CA GLY A 122 -18.05 0.68 11.56
C GLY A 122 -19.35 0.23 10.88
N ASN A 123 -20.04 1.18 10.26
CA ASN A 123 -21.36 0.97 9.65
C ASN A 123 -21.30 0.25 8.29
N SER A 124 -20.12 0.05 7.71
CA SER A 124 -19.97 -0.60 6.41
C SER A 124 -18.86 -1.67 6.45
N PRO A 125 -19.19 -2.95 6.24
CA PRO A 125 -18.21 -4.03 6.12
C PRO A 125 -17.19 -3.79 5.01
N ALA A 126 -17.59 -3.09 3.94
CA ALA A 126 -16.76 -2.80 2.77
C ALA A 126 -15.51 -1.95 3.06
N ASN A 127 -15.41 -1.36 4.24
CA ASN A 127 -14.25 -0.55 4.65
C ASN A 127 -13.34 -1.25 5.67
N ARG A 128 -13.63 -2.51 5.99
CA ARG A 128 -12.87 -3.28 6.97
C ARG A 128 -11.40 -3.37 6.62
N ILE A 129 -11.10 -3.80 5.40
CA ILE A 129 -9.72 -3.99 4.95
C ILE A 129 -8.96 -2.66 4.86
N ASN A 130 -9.62 -1.55 4.53
CA ASN A 130 -9.00 -0.23 4.47
C ASN A 130 -8.56 0.30 5.84
N SER A 131 -9.28 -0.06 6.90
CA SER A 131 -8.95 0.37 8.27
C SER A 131 -7.75 -0.40 8.85
N LEU A 132 -7.42 -1.56 8.28
CA LEU A 132 -6.32 -2.39 8.75
C LEU A 132 -5.01 -1.92 8.14
N ARG A 133 -3.99 -1.78 8.97
CA ARG A 133 -2.62 -1.47 8.54
C ARG A 133 -1.78 -2.73 8.64
N THR A 134 -0.86 -2.89 7.69
CA THR A 134 0.18 -3.92 7.75
C THR A 134 0.89 -3.87 9.10
N ASN A 135 0.99 -5.02 9.77
CA ASN A 135 1.68 -5.20 11.05
C ASN A 135 2.38 -6.57 11.06
N GLN A 136 2.92 -7.01 12.20
CA GLN A 136 3.67 -8.27 12.29
C GLN A 136 2.81 -9.52 12.06
N GLU A 137 1.50 -9.41 12.11
CA GLU A 137 0.55 -10.53 11.98
C GLU A 137 -0.34 -10.41 10.75
N PHE A 138 -0.25 -9.29 10.02
CA PHE A 138 -1.17 -8.98 8.93
C PHE A 138 -0.48 -8.19 7.82
N VAL A 139 -0.63 -8.65 6.58
CA VAL A 139 -0.23 -7.95 5.36
C VAL A 139 -1.41 -7.93 4.40
N ARG A 140 -1.65 -6.78 3.79
CA ARG A 140 -2.60 -6.63 2.69
C ARG A 140 -1.89 -6.16 1.42
N ILE A 141 -2.34 -6.64 0.29
CA ILE A 141 -1.79 -6.33 -1.02
C ILE A 141 -2.97 -6.01 -1.92
N MET A 142 -2.93 -4.90 -2.64
CA MET A 142 -3.95 -4.61 -3.63
C MET A 142 -3.96 -5.73 -4.68
N TYR A 143 -5.15 -6.15 -5.09
CA TYR A 143 -5.29 -7.17 -6.11
C TYR A 143 -4.80 -6.65 -7.46
N TYR A 144 -3.83 -7.37 -8.00
CA TYR A 144 -3.39 -7.32 -9.40
C TYR A 144 -3.24 -8.75 -9.87
N GLU A 145 -3.57 -9.03 -11.12
CA GLU A 145 -3.49 -10.37 -11.69
C GLU A 145 -2.11 -11.00 -11.51
N GLU A 146 -1.04 -10.22 -11.76
CA GLU A 146 0.34 -10.68 -11.58
C GLU A 146 0.66 -11.11 -10.14
N VAL A 147 0.17 -10.37 -9.16
CA VAL A 147 0.36 -10.69 -7.73
C VAL A 147 -0.43 -11.93 -7.34
N TYR A 148 -1.66 -12.03 -7.83
CA TYR A 148 -2.53 -13.19 -7.59
C TYR A 148 -1.90 -14.47 -8.14
N GLU A 149 -1.45 -14.45 -9.40
CA GLU A 149 -0.78 -15.59 -10.02
C GLU A 149 0.53 -15.95 -9.31
N ALA A 150 1.34 -14.95 -8.93
CA ALA A 150 2.57 -15.19 -8.20
C ALA A 150 2.31 -15.82 -6.82
N LEU A 151 1.28 -15.39 -6.10
CA LEU A 151 0.86 -15.99 -4.84
C LEU A 151 0.39 -17.44 -5.05
N LEU A 152 -0.38 -17.73 -6.10
CA LEU A 152 -0.80 -19.09 -6.42
C LEU A 152 0.38 -20.03 -6.71
N GLN A 153 1.53 -19.52 -7.15
CA GLN A 153 2.71 -20.35 -7.36
C GLN A 153 3.38 -20.77 -6.05
N VAL A 154 3.45 -19.87 -5.06
CA VAL A 154 4.20 -20.06 -3.82
C VAL A 154 3.37 -20.61 -2.65
N LEU A 155 2.07 -20.33 -2.60
CA LEU A 155 1.19 -20.74 -1.51
C LEU A 155 1.06 -22.27 -1.40
N PRO A 156 0.92 -22.86 -0.18
CA PRO A 156 0.53 -24.25 0.04
C PRO A 156 -0.83 -24.60 -0.59
N LYS A 157 -1.04 -25.88 -0.93
CA LYS A 157 -2.26 -26.31 -1.65
C LYS A 157 -3.56 -25.87 -0.99
N HIS A 158 -3.68 -26.00 0.33
CA HIS A 158 -4.90 -25.63 1.05
C HIS A 158 -5.19 -24.13 0.97
N GLN A 159 -4.16 -23.29 1.03
CA GLN A 159 -4.30 -21.84 0.92
C GLN A 159 -4.58 -21.38 -0.51
N LYS A 160 -4.05 -22.08 -1.52
CA LYS A 160 -4.44 -21.85 -2.92
C LYS A 160 -5.94 -22.03 -3.11
N VAL A 161 -6.50 -23.10 -2.56
CA VAL A 161 -7.95 -23.36 -2.64
C VAL A 161 -8.74 -22.27 -1.93
N CYS A 162 -8.29 -21.83 -0.75
CA CYS A 162 -8.94 -20.71 -0.04
C CYS A 162 -8.91 -19.42 -0.85
N LEU A 163 -7.75 -19.06 -1.42
CA LEU A 163 -7.61 -17.84 -2.22
C LEU A 163 -8.45 -17.91 -3.51
N GLN A 164 -8.45 -19.04 -4.21
CA GLN A 164 -9.28 -19.25 -5.41
C GLN A 164 -10.78 -19.21 -5.09
N SER A 165 -11.19 -19.80 -3.97
CA SER A 165 -12.59 -19.73 -3.51
C SER A 165 -13.00 -18.29 -3.22
N ALA A 166 -12.16 -17.54 -2.51
CA ALA A 166 -12.39 -16.13 -2.22
C ALA A 166 -12.48 -15.30 -3.51
N TYR A 167 -11.56 -15.51 -4.46
CA TYR A 167 -11.59 -14.87 -5.78
C TYR A 167 -12.89 -15.14 -6.54
N ASN A 168 -13.33 -16.40 -6.59
CA ASN A 168 -14.56 -16.78 -7.27
C ASN A 168 -15.81 -16.15 -6.63
N MET A 169 -15.86 -16.01 -5.30
CA MET A 169 -16.94 -15.30 -4.61
C MET A 169 -16.93 -13.82 -4.97
N CYS A 170 -15.77 -13.19 -4.92
CA CYS A 170 -15.61 -11.78 -5.26
C CYS A 170 -16.02 -11.47 -6.71
N CYS A 171 -15.63 -12.31 -7.66
CA CYS A 171 -15.99 -12.12 -9.07
C CYS A 171 -17.45 -12.41 -9.39
N ARG A 172 -18.18 -13.16 -8.56
CA ARG A 172 -19.64 -13.36 -8.72
C ARG A 172 -20.43 -12.13 -8.28
N ASP A 173 -20.01 -11.48 -7.21
CA ASP A 173 -20.70 -10.30 -6.67
C ASP A 173 -20.44 -9.03 -7.49
N ALA A 174 -19.46 -9.07 -8.40
CA ALA A 174 -19.11 -7.95 -9.29
C ALA A 174 -19.80 -8.00 -10.66
N ARG A 175 -20.63 -9.03 -10.94
CA ARG A 175 -21.46 -9.16 -12.15
C ARG A 175 -22.92 -8.91 -11.83
#